data_89b9992041335be9663a500bf95fc74a
#
_entry.id   89b9992041335be9663a500bf95fc74a
#
_cell.length_a   1.000
_cell.length_b   1.000
_cell.length_c   1.000
_cell.angle_alpha   90.00
_cell.angle_beta   90.00
_cell.angle_gamma   90.00
#
_symmetry.space_group_name_H-M   'P 1'
#
loop_
_entity.id
_entity.type
_entity.pdbx_description
1 polymer ?
#
loop_
_entity_poly.entity_id
_entity_poly.type
_entity_poly.pdbx_seq_one_letter_code
_entity_poly.pdbx_strand_id
1 'polypeptide(L)'
;MSEMEFKKIKDLTVLGGGDVFGSSLSAIFWFYLASQIEPESFGEIHWFLGLAGIFSSIALFGTFNTITVYAAKKIQLQSTLFLISLIASAILSSIVILIFPSFYTIDIGLILIAYVINTLAIGDILGRKQYSSYSKYII
;
A
#
# COMPACT_ATOMS: atom_id res chain seq x y z
N MET A 1 -14.20 30.34 -14.81
CA MET A 1 -13.88 29.03 -14.22
C MET A 1 -15.04 28.65 -13.32
N SER A 2 -15.70 27.53 -13.55
CA SER A 2 -16.85 27.12 -12.73
C SER A 2 -16.37 26.64 -11.34
N GLU A 3 -17.23 26.75 -10.32
CA GLU A 3 -16.90 26.23 -8.96
C GLU A 3 -16.50 24.76 -8.99
N MET A 4 -17.05 23.99 -9.92
CA MET A 4 -16.75 22.57 -10.10
C MET A 4 -15.34 22.35 -10.66
N GLU A 5 -14.85 23.20 -11.53
CA GLU A 5 -13.47 23.14 -12.06
C GLU A 5 -12.46 23.51 -10.97
N PHE A 6 -12.74 24.54 -10.20
CA PHE A 6 -11.88 24.94 -9.09
C PHE A 6 -11.74 23.85 -8.04
N LYS A 7 -12.85 23.17 -7.68
CA LYS A 7 -12.83 22.06 -6.75
C LYS A 7 -12.00 20.88 -7.28
N LYS A 8 -12.13 20.52 -8.55
CA LYS A 8 -11.34 19.46 -9.18
C LYS A 8 -9.83 19.78 -9.16
N ILE A 9 -9.46 21.02 -9.48
CA ILE A 9 -8.05 21.45 -9.44
C ILE A 9 -7.52 21.36 -8.02
N LYS A 10 -8.26 21.84 -7.02
CA LYS A 10 -7.87 21.74 -5.61
C LYS A 10 -7.66 20.30 -5.18
N ASP A 11 -8.60 19.41 -5.52
CA ASP A 11 -8.52 17.99 -5.17
C ASP A 11 -7.29 17.32 -5.82
N LEU A 12 -7.00 17.62 -7.09
CA LEU A 12 -5.81 17.13 -7.79
C LEU A 12 -4.51 17.67 -7.16
N THR A 13 -4.49 18.95 -6.78
CA THR A 13 -3.31 19.54 -6.13
C THR A 13 -3.04 18.93 -4.77
N VAL A 14 -4.08 18.67 -3.97
CA VAL A 14 -3.93 18.01 -2.66
C VAL A 14 -3.42 16.58 -2.82
N LEU A 15 -3.94 15.84 -3.80
CA LEU A 15 -3.56 14.47 -4.09
C LEU A 15 -2.12 14.40 -4.58
N GLY A 16 -1.79 15.13 -5.63
CA GLY A 16 -0.45 15.17 -6.21
C GLY A 16 0.61 15.77 -5.27
N GLY A 17 0.23 16.77 -4.48
CA GLY A 17 1.10 17.36 -3.47
C GLY A 17 1.45 16.35 -2.37
N GLY A 18 0.48 15.57 -1.91
CA GLY A 18 0.70 14.49 -0.95
C GLY A 18 1.66 13.43 -1.49
N ASP A 19 1.43 12.98 -2.74
CA ASP A 19 2.28 11.97 -3.39
C ASP A 19 3.72 12.46 -3.58
N VAL A 20 3.91 13.69 -4.05
CA VAL A 20 5.24 14.27 -4.23
C VAL A 20 5.97 14.41 -2.90
N PHE A 21 5.29 14.90 -1.88
CA PHE A 21 5.91 15.08 -0.56
C PHE A 21 6.25 13.74 0.08
N GLY A 22 5.32 12.77 0.07
CA GLY A 22 5.55 11.43 0.60
C GLY A 22 6.68 10.70 -0.13
N SER A 23 6.72 10.78 -1.47
CA SER A 23 7.80 10.20 -2.28
C SER A 23 9.16 10.85 -1.98
N SER A 24 9.18 12.17 -1.77
CA SER A 24 10.40 12.89 -1.41
C SER A 24 10.93 12.46 -0.05
N LEU A 25 10.07 12.34 0.96
CA LEU A 25 10.45 11.83 2.28
C LEU A 25 10.95 10.39 2.20
N SER A 26 10.26 9.54 1.43
CA SER A 26 10.69 8.16 1.21
C SER A 26 12.06 8.10 0.54
N ALA A 27 12.33 8.93 -0.46
CA ALA A 27 13.63 8.99 -1.10
C ALA A 27 14.74 9.41 -0.13
N ILE A 28 14.50 10.45 0.69
CA ILE A 28 15.44 10.89 1.72
C ILE A 28 15.73 9.76 2.72
N PHE A 29 14.69 9.06 3.18
CA PHE A 29 14.82 7.93 4.08
C PHE A 29 15.70 6.81 3.47
N TRP A 30 15.43 6.43 2.22
CA TRP A 30 16.19 5.37 1.55
C TRP A 30 17.65 5.76 1.29
N PHE A 31 17.92 7.01 0.91
CA PHE A 31 19.30 7.50 0.78
C PHE A 31 20.02 7.53 2.12
N TYR A 32 19.35 7.98 3.18
CA TYR A 32 19.91 7.96 4.52
C TYR A 32 20.22 6.51 4.94
N LEU A 33 19.27 5.59 4.79
CA LEU A 33 19.45 4.19 5.14
C LEU A 33 20.62 3.57 4.36
N ALA A 34 20.71 3.81 3.05
CA ALA A 34 21.80 3.33 2.23
C ALA A 34 23.19 3.87 2.66
N SER A 35 23.23 5.03 3.31
CA SER A 35 24.48 5.59 3.84
C SER A 35 24.89 4.99 5.21
N GLN A 36 23.99 4.30 5.91
CA GLN A 36 24.20 3.78 7.27
C GLN A 36 24.46 2.28 7.31
N ILE A 37 24.02 1.54 6.31
CA ILE A 37 24.13 0.08 6.28
C ILE A 37 24.99 -0.40 5.11
N GLU A 38 25.52 -1.60 5.26
CA GLU A 38 26.31 -2.24 4.20
C GLU A 38 25.46 -2.51 2.95
N PRO A 39 26.05 -2.39 1.73
CA PRO A 39 25.32 -2.59 0.48
C PRO A 39 24.63 -3.97 0.39
N GLU A 40 25.22 -5.00 0.99
CA GLU A 40 24.64 -6.35 1.03
C GLU A 40 23.35 -6.38 1.85
N SER A 41 23.36 -5.83 3.06
CA SER A 41 22.17 -5.72 3.91
C SER A 41 21.09 -4.84 3.28
N PHE A 42 21.49 -3.76 2.60
CA PHE A 42 20.55 -2.92 1.85
C PHE A 42 19.88 -3.70 0.70
N GLY A 43 20.66 -4.51 -0.01
CA GLY A 43 20.15 -5.40 -1.06
C GLY A 43 19.17 -6.44 -0.52
N GLU A 44 19.48 -7.06 0.62
CA GLU A 44 18.58 -8.02 1.29
C GLU A 44 17.24 -7.39 1.66
N ILE A 45 17.23 -6.20 2.26
CA ILE A 45 15.99 -5.49 2.61
C ILE A 45 15.14 -5.27 1.36
N HIS A 46 15.74 -4.79 0.26
CA HIS A 46 15.02 -4.55 -1.00
C HIS A 46 14.49 -5.84 -1.63
N TRP A 47 15.26 -6.92 -1.53
CA TRP A 47 14.82 -8.24 -1.97
C TRP A 47 13.56 -8.70 -1.22
N PHE A 48 13.56 -8.60 0.11
CA PHE A 48 12.40 -8.97 0.93
C PHE A 48 11.18 -8.09 0.67
N LEU A 49 11.38 -6.77 0.54
CA LEU A 49 10.30 -5.84 0.19
C LEU A 49 9.72 -6.14 -1.21
N GLY A 50 10.59 -6.48 -2.16
CA GLY A 50 10.18 -6.88 -3.52
C GLY A 50 9.34 -8.15 -3.52
N LEU A 51 9.77 -9.19 -2.79
CA LEU A 51 9.01 -10.43 -2.64
C LEU A 51 7.65 -10.17 -1.98
N ALA A 52 7.62 -9.43 -0.88
CA ALA A 52 6.39 -9.08 -0.19
C ALA A 52 5.44 -8.29 -1.11
N GLY A 53 5.98 -7.39 -1.94
CA GLY A 53 5.23 -6.63 -2.95
C GLY A 53 4.58 -7.52 -4.00
N ILE A 54 5.31 -8.51 -4.53
CA ILE A 54 4.80 -9.47 -5.51
C ILE A 54 3.66 -10.31 -4.90
N PHE A 55 3.89 -10.89 -3.74
CA PHE A 55 2.90 -11.73 -3.08
C PHE A 55 1.66 -10.94 -2.62
N SER A 56 1.84 -9.69 -2.17
CA SER A 56 0.71 -8.84 -1.83
C SER A 56 -0.15 -8.50 -3.05
N SER A 57 0.47 -8.30 -4.21
CA SER A 57 -0.26 -8.06 -5.47
C SER A 57 -1.10 -9.28 -5.86
N ILE A 58 -0.59 -10.49 -5.64
CA ILE A 58 -1.34 -11.74 -5.84
C ILE A 58 -2.48 -11.85 -4.82
N ALA A 59 -2.23 -11.56 -3.53
CA ALA A 59 -3.24 -11.62 -2.47
C ALA A 59 -4.42 -10.67 -2.73
N LEU A 60 -4.13 -9.51 -3.32
CA LEU A 60 -5.14 -8.50 -3.60
C LEU A 60 -6.08 -8.88 -4.76
N PHE A 61 -5.63 -9.66 -5.74
CA PHE A 61 -6.47 -10.09 -6.89
C PHE A 61 -7.33 -8.99 -7.50
N GLY A 62 -6.79 -7.76 -7.63
CA GLY A 62 -7.55 -6.61 -8.11
C GLY A 62 -8.56 -6.02 -7.10
N THR A 63 -8.55 -6.48 -5.86
CA THR A 63 -9.44 -5.97 -4.79
C THR A 63 -9.27 -4.47 -4.56
N PHE A 64 -8.07 -3.91 -4.80
CA PHE A 64 -7.85 -2.47 -4.76
C PHE A 64 -8.79 -1.69 -5.68
N ASN A 65 -8.89 -2.08 -6.95
CA ASN A 65 -9.79 -1.43 -7.91
C ASN A 65 -11.25 -1.65 -7.53
N THR A 66 -11.57 -2.85 -7.08
CA THR A 66 -12.92 -3.20 -6.64
C THR A 66 -13.36 -2.34 -5.47
N ILE A 67 -12.55 -2.25 -4.40
CA ILE A 67 -12.89 -1.45 -3.21
C ILE A 67 -13.03 0.04 -3.57
N THR A 68 -12.14 0.57 -4.41
CA THR A 68 -12.20 1.96 -4.86
C THR A 68 -13.51 2.27 -5.59
N VAL A 69 -13.94 1.40 -6.51
CA VAL A 69 -15.18 1.57 -7.26
C VAL A 69 -16.42 1.43 -6.38
N TYR A 70 -16.46 0.41 -5.52
CA TYR A 70 -17.61 0.18 -4.64
C TYR A 70 -17.72 1.25 -3.54
N ALA A 71 -16.60 1.71 -2.99
CA ALA A 71 -16.57 2.84 -2.07
C ALA A 71 -17.08 4.13 -2.73
N ALA A 72 -16.72 4.39 -3.99
CA ALA A 72 -17.24 5.53 -4.76
C ALA A 72 -18.76 5.45 -4.98
N LYS A 73 -19.30 4.25 -5.14
CA LYS A 73 -20.74 3.99 -5.28
C LYS A 73 -21.48 3.91 -3.94
N LYS A 74 -20.79 4.09 -2.81
CA LYS A 74 -21.33 3.98 -1.44
C LYS A 74 -21.92 2.59 -1.14
N ILE A 75 -21.47 1.54 -1.81
CA ILE A 75 -21.89 0.16 -1.56
C ILE A 75 -21.02 -0.41 -0.45
N GLN A 76 -21.63 -0.92 0.61
CA GLN A 76 -20.93 -1.41 1.81
C GLN A 76 -20.40 -2.85 1.61
N LEU A 77 -19.43 -3.03 0.70
CA LEU A 77 -18.73 -4.32 0.51
C LEU A 77 -17.32 -4.32 1.09
N GLN A 78 -16.90 -3.21 1.72
CA GLN A 78 -15.53 -3.03 2.20
C GLN A 78 -15.13 -4.13 3.18
N SER A 79 -15.95 -4.40 4.20
CA SER A 79 -15.64 -5.42 5.22
C SER A 79 -15.42 -6.80 4.62
N THR A 80 -16.24 -7.17 3.64
CA THR A 80 -16.10 -8.47 2.94
C THR A 80 -14.82 -8.53 2.12
N LEU A 81 -14.50 -7.46 1.38
CA LEU A 81 -13.28 -7.38 0.58
C LEU A 81 -12.02 -7.37 1.45
N PHE A 82 -12.05 -6.65 2.57
CA PHE A 82 -10.96 -6.68 3.56
C PHE A 82 -10.76 -8.09 4.10
N LEU A 83 -11.83 -8.76 4.51
CA LEU A 83 -11.76 -10.10 5.09
C LEU A 83 -11.20 -11.12 4.08
N ILE A 84 -11.69 -11.10 2.83
CA ILE A 84 -11.20 -11.99 1.77
C ILE A 84 -9.71 -11.76 1.49
N SER A 85 -9.29 -10.50 1.35
CA SER A 85 -7.88 -10.17 1.10
C SER A 85 -6.98 -10.50 2.29
N LEU A 86 -7.46 -10.35 3.53
CA LEU A 86 -6.72 -10.75 4.72
C LEU A 86 -6.55 -12.27 4.80
N ILE A 87 -7.59 -13.03 4.51
CA ILE A 87 -7.49 -14.50 4.46
C ILE A 87 -6.51 -14.93 3.37
N ALA A 88 -6.62 -14.35 2.17
CA ALA A 88 -5.70 -14.64 1.07
C ALA A 88 -4.24 -14.29 1.44
N SER A 89 -4.00 -13.15 2.08
CA SER A 89 -2.67 -12.75 2.52
C SER A 89 -2.12 -13.67 3.62
N ALA A 90 -2.96 -14.14 4.54
CA ALA A 90 -2.55 -15.08 5.58
C ALA A 90 -2.17 -16.45 4.99
N ILE A 91 -2.93 -16.93 4.01
CA ILE A 91 -2.61 -18.19 3.30
C ILE A 91 -1.28 -18.04 2.54
N LEU A 92 -1.11 -16.97 1.76
CA LEU A 92 0.12 -16.72 1.03
C LEU A 92 1.32 -16.52 1.95
N SER A 93 1.15 -15.80 3.06
CA SER A 93 2.19 -15.66 4.09
C SER A 93 2.61 -17.03 4.64
N SER A 94 1.66 -17.92 4.94
CA SER A 94 1.95 -19.28 5.41
C SER A 94 2.70 -20.09 4.35
N ILE A 95 2.34 -19.96 3.08
CA ILE A 95 3.03 -20.62 1.96
C ILE A 95 4.47 -20.12 1.84
N VAL A 96 4.68 -18.81 1.93
CA VAL A 96 6.03 -18.20 1.87
C VAL A 96 6.92 -18.72 3.01
N ILE A 97 6.38 -18.80 4.23
CA ILE A 97 7.08 -19.34 5.40
C ILE A 97 7.49 -20.80 5.18
N LEU A 98 6.65 -21.60 4.52
CA LEU A 98 6.94 -23.02 4.27
C LEU A 98 7.97 -23.23 3.16
N ILE A 99 7.97 -22.38 2.12
CA ILE A 99 8.87 -22.50 0.96
C ILE A 99 10.26 -21.95 1.27
N PHE A 100 10.33 -20.88 2.05
CA PHE A 100 11.58 -20.20 2.39
C PHE A 100 11.88 -20.33 3.89
N PRO A 101 12.36 -21.47 4.41
CA PRO A 101 12.65 -21.65 5.83
C PRO A 101 13.95 -20.93 6.23
N SER A 102 13.95 -19.62 6.24
CA SER A 102 15.04 -18.77 6.70
C SER A 102 14.62 -17.94 7.91
N PHE A 103 15.58 -17.40 8.66
CA PHE A 103 15.31 -16.62 9.88
C PHE A 103 14.40 -15.41 9.69
N TYR A 104 14.25 -14.90 8.45
CA TYR A 104 13.48 -13.69 8.11
C TYR A 104 12.08 -13.97 7.55
N THR A 105 11.61 -15.21 7.54
CA THR A 105 10.34 -15.59 6.89
C THR A 105 9.10 -15.03 7.58
N ILE A 106 9.14 -14.90 8.91
CA ILE A 106 8.04 -14.30 9.68
C ILE A 106 7.92 -12.82 9.32
N ASP A 107 9.04 -12.12 9.18
CA ASP A 107 9.08 -10.70 8.84
C ASP A 107 8.48 -10.45 7.45
N ILE A 108 8.81 -11.29 6.47
CA ILE A 108 8.23 -11.23 5.12
C ILE A 108 6.71 -11.40 5.17
N GLY A 109 6.22 -12.36 5.96
CA GLY A 109 4.80 -12.59 6.15
C GLY A 109 4.08 -11.39 6.74
N LEU A 110 4.66 -10.76 7.76
CA LEU A 110 4.12 -9.55 8.38
C LEU A 110 4.11 -8.36 7.41
N ILE A 111 5.19 -8.16 6.67
CA ILE A 111 5.29 -7.10 5.66
C ILE A 111 4.23 -7.32 4.56
N LEU A 112 4.02 -8.55 4.10
CA LEU A 112 3.00 -8.89 3.11
C LEU A 112 1.60 -8.49 3.60
N ILE A 113 1.24 -8.87 4.82
CA ILE A 113 -0.05 -8.52 5.43
C ILE A 113 -0.16 -6.99 5.56
N ALA A 114 0.90 -6.32 6.00
CA ALA A 114 0.94 -4.87 6.11
C ALA A 114 0.72 -4.17 4.75
N TYR A 115 1.33 -4.66 3.68
CA TYR A 115 1.11 -4.15 2.33
C TYR A 115 -0.35 -4.31 1.88
N VAL A 116 -0.96 -5.46 2.14
CA VAL A 116 -2.37 -5.70 1.80
C VAL A 116 -3.28 -4.73 2.54
N ILE A 117 -3.10 -4.58 3.85
CA ILE A 117 -3.90 -3.64 4.67
C ILE A 117 -3.72 -2.21 4.17
N ASN A 118 -2.47 -1.79 3.95
CA ASN A 118 -2.15 -0.45 3.45
C ASN A 118 -2.83 -0.17 2.10
N THR A 119 -2.72 -1.09 1.15
CA THR A 119 -3.32 -0.94 -0.18
C THR A 119 -4.84 -0.85 -0.12
N LEU A 120 -5.48 -1.68 0.71
CA LEU A 120 -6.94 -1.65 0.90
C LEU A 120 -7.40 -0.33 1.56
N ALA A 121 -6.65 0.16 2.56
CA ALA A 121 -6.95 1.43 3.22
C ALA A 121 -6.86 2.60 2.23
N ILE A 122 -5.81 2.64 1.41
CA ILE A 122 -5.67 3.63 0.34
C ILE A 122 -6.84 3.55 -0.65
N GLY A 123 -7.21 2.35 -1.09
CA GLY A 123 -8.32 2.12 -2.01
C GLY A 123 -9.67 2.63 -1.47
N ASP A 124 -9.94 2.40 -0.17
CA ASP A 124 -11.17 2.89 0.47
C ASP A 124 -11.18 4.42 0.59
N ILE A 125 -10.07 5.03 1.03
CA ILE A 125 -9.94 6.50 1.16
C ILE A 125 -10.13 7.19 -0.20
N LEU A 126 -9.48 6.68 -1.25
CA LEU A 126 -9.60 7.22 -2.61
C LEU A 126 -11.00 7.02 -3.18
N GLY A 127 -11.60 5.85 -2.97
CA GLY A 127 -12.97 5.56 -3.39
C GLY A 127 -13.99 6.50 -2.76
N ARG A 128 -13.82 6.86 -1.51
CA ARG A 128 -14.66 7.86 -0.80
C ARG A 128 -14.37 9.31 -1.18
N LYS A 129 -13.40 9.55 -2.08
CA LYS A 129 -12.95 10.90 -2.48
C LYS A 129 -12.45 11.74 -1.30
N GLN A 130 -11.86 11.12 -0.30
CA GLN A 130 -11.30 11.78 0.88
C GLN A 130 -9.84 12.17 0.63
N TYR A 131 -9.59 13.01 -0.37
CA TYR A 131 -8.24 13.38 -0.83
C TYR A 131 -7.38 14.03 0.24
N SER A 132 -7.99 14.83 1.13
CA SER A 132 -7.26 15.41 2.27
C SER A 132 -6.82 14.34 3.28
N SER A 133 -7.64 13.31 3.52
CA SER A 133 -7.28 12.19 4.39
C SER A 133 -6.19 11.33 3.75
N TYR A 134 -6.25 11.12 2.42
CA TYR A 134 -5.23 10.44 1.66
C TYR A 134 -3.87 11.15 1.76
N SER A 135 -3.83 12.46 1.52
CA SER A 135 -2.60 13.24 1.63
C SER A 135 -1.97 13.14 3.03
N LYS A 136 -2.79 13.21 4.09
CA LYS A 136 -2.31 13.03 5.48
C LYS A 136 -1.84 11.61 5.79
N TYR A 137 -2.38 10.63 5.11
CA TYR A 137 -2.01 9.23 5.31
C TYR A 137 -0.67 8.88 4.66
N ILE A 138 -0.33 9.53 3.55
CA ILE A 138 0.93 9.27 2.81
C ILE A 138 2.13 10.03 3.42
N ILE A 139 1.89 11.16 4.08
CA ILE A 139 2.92 11.96 4.76
C ILE A 139 3.24 11.38 6.14
#